data_f79a77c7f4bbce2a3677edbd4df7c588
#
_entry.id   f79a77c7f4bbce2a3677edbd4df7c588
#
_cell.length_a   1.000
_cell.length_b   1.000
_cell.length_c   1.000
_cell.angle_alpha   90.00
_cell.angle_beta   90.00
_cell.angle_gamma   90.00
#
_symmetry.space_group_name_H-M   'P 1'
#
loop_
_entity.id
_entity.type
_entity.pdbx_description
1 polymer ?
#
loop_
_entity_poly.entity_id
_entity_poly.type
_entity_poly.pdbx_seq_one_letter_code
_entity_poly.pdbx_strand_id
1 'polypeptide(L)'
;MEPLWGIFATPLLYYAPLYMSSAGLSSTQIGLLGSLFLALSFVFQALAGPVTNRFGRKRTTLWADLISWTLPMLVWAVAQSFAAFAVAAALNATNRIAGVSWSLLTIEDVRPGDRPRVFGILNLIVTTCGLLTPLVGLVIARQGITPTLRGLYFAGAIGMTVMFVWRNKITSETLSGVVARARHKELGVMQSLRHSLAEVAGMRRHPGLLGITTFYVLTIFLEQLSLFQILFLERSLRFSAQSLSYVPVAGVVVTGLLYALVLPRLAGLPVGRTLVLTRALGLIGAVALLLVPIGNLSVMLLVVSLLGGATFLTQTYREAALFARLPTAGAANLYSAVQTLALLCSVPAAALAGAVFAASPRGLFVLIAAVCTLLFGLAVWLARREGHQS
;
A
#
# COMPACT_ATOMS: atom_id res chain seq x y z
N MET A 1 3.54 -19.52 7.00
CA MET A 1 4.71 -19.07 6.22
C MET A 1 4.79 -17.54 6.15
N GLU A 2 3.65 -16.84 6.00
CA GLU A 2 3.58 -15.37 5.90
C GLU A 2 4.31 -14.58 7.01
N PRO A 3 4.45 -15.08 8.27
CA PRO A 3 5.27 -14.35 9.26
C PRO A 3 6.72 -14.10 8.81
N LEU A 4 7.33 -15.01 8.08
CA LEU A 4 8.70 -14.82 7.58
C LEU A 4 8.80 -13.67 6.58
N TRP A 5 7.78 -13.48 5.73
CA TRP A 5 7.70 -12.30 4.87
C TRP A 5 7.53 -11.02 5.71
N GLY A 6 6.56 -11.01 6.63
CA GLY A 6 6.23 -9.84 7.44
C GLY A 6 7.37 -9.35 8.34
N ILE A 7 8.14 -10.28 8.95
CA ILE A 7 9.28 -9.98 9.81
C ILE A 7 10.33 -9.13 9.07
N PHE A 8 10.61 -9.43 7.80
CA PHE A 8 11.58 -8.68 7.01
C PHE A 8 10.93 -7.51 6.26
N ALA A 9 9.79 -7.74 5.58
CA ALA A 9 9.18 -6.71 4.75
C ALA A 9 8.75 -5.48 5.55
N THR A 10 8.11 -5.65 6.70
CA THR A 10 7.56 -4.54 7.48
C THR A 10 8.62 -3.52 7.90
N PRO A 11 9.70 -3.88 8.58
CA PRO A 11 10.73 -2.90 8.94
C PRO A 11 11.51 -2.37 7.73
N LEU A 12 11.78 -3.21 6.72
CA LEU A 12 12.49 -2.78 5.53
C LEU A 12 11.73 -1.73 4.74
N LEU A 13 10.43 -1.94 4.52
CA LEU A 13 9.58 -0.96 3.83
C LEU A 13 9.42 0.33 4.65
N TYR A 14 9.31 0.21 5.98
CA TYR A 14 9.20 1.36 6.86
C TYR A 14 10.45 2.25 6.81
N TYR A 15 11.64 1.65 6.90
CA TYR A 15 12.89 2.39 6.89
C TYR A 15 13.46 2.68 5.49
N ALA A 16 12.82 2.21 4.41
CA ALA A 16 13.33 2.36 3.04
C ALA A 16 13.66 3.82 2.66
N PRO A 17 12.80 4.84 2.93
CA PRO A 17 13.14 6.23 2.60
C PRO A 17 14.34 6.75 3.38
N LEU A 18 14.48 6.38 4.66
CA LEU A 18 15.64 6.74 5.49
C LEU A 18 16.92 6.07 4.97
N TYR A 19 16.85 4.81 4.57
CA TYR A 19 18.00 4.09 4.01
C TYR A 19 18.46 4.70 2.67
N MET A 20 17.54 4.99 1.77
CA MET A 20 17.87 5.69 0.51
C MET A 20 18.51 7.05 0.79
N SER A 21 17.98 7.79 1.77
CA SER A 21 18.53 9.07 2.21
C SER A 21 19.95 8.92 2.80
N SER A 22 20.20 7.89 3.64
CA SER A 22 21.52 7.62 4.21
C SER A 22 22.55 7.15 3.17
N ALA A 23 22.07 6.57 2.05
CA ALA A 23 22.89 6.25 0.87
C ALA A 23 23.18 7.46 -0.04
N GLY A 24 22.77 8.67 0.36
CA GLY A 24 23.06 9.92 -0.34
C GLY A 24 22.02 10.33 -1.40
N LEU A 25 20.89 9.65 -1.50
CA LEU A 25 19.85 10.05 -2.44
C LEU A 25 19.12 11.31 -1.97
N SER A 26 18.91 12.24 -2.90
CA SER A 26 18.07 13.41 -2.66
C SER A 26 16.60 13.02 -2.53
N SER A 27 15.80 13.89 -1.89
CA SER A 27 14.36 13.67 -1.77
C SER A 27 13.67 13.57 -3.15
N THR A 28 14.12 14.35 -4.14
CA THR A 28 13.63 14.27 -5.52
C THR A 28 13.91 12.89 -6.12
N GLN A 29 15.13 12.34 -5.93
CA GLN A 29 15.48 11.01 -6.40
C GLN A 29 14.64 9.92 -5.75
N ILE A 30 14.40 10.00 -4.43
CA ILE A 30 13.52 9.08 -3.71
C ILE A 30 12.09 9.14 -4.27
N GLY A 31 11.58 10.33 -4.52
CA GLY A 31 10.27 10.51 -5.14
C GLY A 31 10.18 9.95 -6.57
N LEU A 32 11.23 10.14 -7.38
CA LEU A 32 11.31 9.56 -8.72
C LEU A 32 11.34 8.03 -8.69
N LEU A 33 12.04 7.41 -7.73
CA LEU A 33 12.01 5.95 -7.54
C LEU A 33 10.61 5.45 -7.20
N GLY A 34 9.88 6.17 -6.35
CA GLY A 34 8.47 5.87 -6.05
C GLY A 34 7.59 5.95 -7.30
N SER A 35 7.76 6.98 -8.12
CA SER A 35 7.02 7.14 -9.38
C SER A 35 7.39 6.06 -10.40
N LEU A 36 8.66 5.70 -10.52
CA LEU A 36 9.13 4.59 -11.37
C LEU A 36 8.48 3.27 -10.94
N PHE A 37 8.49 2.98 -9.62
CA PHE A 37 7.83 1.80 -9.07
C PHE A 37 6.34 1.77 -9.43
N LEU A 38 5.62 2.88 -9.29
CA LEU A 38 4.18 2.96 -9.60
C LEU A 38 3.91 2.81 -11.11
N ALA A 39 4.71 3.45 -11.96
CA ALA A 39 4.57 3.33 -13.41
C ALA A 39 4.77 1.88 -13.90
N LEU A 40 5.80 1.22 -13.39
CA LEU A 40 6.04 -0.19 -13.70
C LEU A 40 5.00 -1.11 -13.05
N SER A 41 4.54 -0.80 -11.83
CA SER A 41 3.44 -1.51 -11.17
C SER A 41 2.16 -1.48 -12.00
N PHE A 42 1.85 -0.35 -12.65
CA PHE A 42 0.71 -0.26 -13.57
C PHE A 42 0.85 -1.24 -14.75
N VAL A 43 2.04 -1.33 -15.35
CA VAL A 43 2.31 -2.28 -16.45
C VAL A 43 2.19 -3.73 -15.97
N PHE A 44 2.84 -4.06 -14.85
CA PHE A 44 2.82 -5.43 -14.32
C PHE A 44 1.44 -5.84 -13.78
N GLN A 45 0.63 -4.90 -13.31
CA GLN A 45 -0.76 -5.16 -12.94
C GLN A 45 -1.58 -5.62 -14.15
N ALA A 46 -1.40 -5.01 -15.31
CA ALA A 46 -2.06 -5.40 -16.55
C ALA A 46 -1.60 -6.80 -17.04
N LEU A 47 -0.35 -7.15 -16.78
CA LEU A 47 0.21 -8.45 -17.14
C LEU A 47 -0.13 -9.56 -16.15
N ALA A 48 -0.54 -9.23 -14.92
CA ALA A 48 -0.69 -10.19 -13.82
C ALA A 48 -1.68 -11.31 -14.15
N GLY A 49 -2.86 -10.99 -14.66
CA GLY A 49 -3.88 -11.97 -15.05
C GLY A 49 -3.43 -12.90 -16.18
N PRO A 50 -3.01 -12.38 -17.35
CA PRO A 50 -2.50 -13.18 -18.45
C PRO A 50 -1.33 -14.11 -18.06
N VAL A 51 -0.34 -13.59 -17.33
CA VAL A 51 0.81 -14.39 -16.88
C VAL A 51 0.38 -15.49 -15.92
N THR A 52 -0.49 -15.17 -14.94
CA THR A 52 -1.00 -16.14 -13.98
C THR A 52 -1.82 -17.24 -14.64
N ASN A 53 -2.64 -16.91 -15.64
CA ASN A 53 -3.43 -17.89 -16.36
C ASN A 53 -2.57 -18.79 -17.27
N ARG A 54 -1.52 -18.23 -17.87
CA ARG A 54 -0.62 -18.98 -18.76
C ARG A 54 0.26 -19.99 -18.02
N PHE A 55 0.87 -19.57 -16.90
CA PHE A 55 1.86 -20.41 -16.20
C PHE A 55 1.30 -21.15 -14.98
N GLY A 56 0.06 -20.86 -14.56
CA GLY A 56 -0.59 -21.38 -13.36
C GLY A 56 -0.25 -20.56 -12.12
N ARG A 57 -1.07 -20.69 -11.05
CA ARG A 57 -0.96 -19.89 -9.83
C ARG A 57 0.32 -20.21 -9.06
N LYS A 58 0.57 -21.48 -8.80
CA LYS A 58 1.71 -21.98 -8.02
C LYS A 58 3.05 -21.54 -8.60
N ARG A 59 3.26 -21.79 -9.91
CA ARG A 59 4.53 -21.49 -10.57
C ARG A 59 4.76 -20.00 -10.70
N THR A 60 3.72 -19.25 -11.08
CA THR A 60 3.79 -17.78 -11.20
C THR A 60 4.11 -17.14 -9.87
N THR A 61 3.46 -17.56 -8.78
CA THR A 61 3.73 -17.05 -7.44
C THR A 61 5.19 -17.23 -7.05
N LEU A 62 5.77 -18.42 -7.24
CA LEU A 62 7.18 -18.66 -6.90
C LEU A 62 8.12 -17.72 -7.66
N TRP A 63 8.05 -17.72 -9.00
CA TRP A 63 8.98 -16.93 -9.80
C TRP A 63 8.78 -15.44 -9.63
N ALA A 64 7.53 -14.99 -9.55
CA ALA A 64 7.23 -13.58 -9.33
C ALA A 64 7.68 -13.10 -7.93
N ASP A 65 7.55 -13.91 -6.88
CA ASP A 65 8.08 -13.60 -5.54
C ASP A 65 9.60 -13.54 -5.52
N LEU A 66 10.29 -14.49 -6.15
CA LEU A 66 11.76 -14.48 -6.23
C LEU A 66 12.26 -13.22 -6.97
N ILE A 67 11.61 -12.85 -8.09
CA ILE A 67 11.99 -11.67 -8.86
C ILE A 67 11.63 -10.38 -8.11
N SER A 68 10.48 -10.32 -7.43
CA SER A 68 9.99 -9.08 -6.82
C SER A 68 10.50 -8.83 -5.40
N TRP A 69 10.99 -9.85 -4.70
CA TRP A 69 11.46 -9.72 -3.31
C TRP A 69 12.92 -10.15 -3.15
N THR A 70 13.28 -11.38 -3.53
CA THR A 70 14.65 -11.88 -3.34
C THR A 70 15.67 -11.04 -4.09
N LEU A 71 15.50 -10.85 -5.41
CA LEU A 71 16.46 -10.10 -6.21
C LEU A 71 16.56 -8.61 -5.79
N PRO A 72 15.45 -7.88 -5.61
CA PRO A 72 15.55 -6.50 -5.13
C PRO A 72 16.23 -6.39 -3.78
N MET A 73 15.98 -7.29 -2.84
CA MET A 73 16.64 -7.27 -1.53
C MET A 73 18.15 -7.44 -1.64
N LEU A 74 18.63 -8.33 -2.51
CA LEU A 74 20.07 -8.47 -2.77
C LEU A 74 20.66 -7.18 -3.36
N VAL A 75 19.93 -6.55 -4.29
CA VAL A 75 20.37 -5.26 -4.87
C VAL A 75 20.37 -4.18 -3.79
N TRP A 76 19.31 -4.07 -2.95
CA TRP A 76 19.24 -3.08 -1.87
C TRP A 76 20.34 -3.28 -0.84
N ALA A 77 20.73 -4.52 -0.53
CA ALA A 77 21.82 -4.81 0.42
C ALA A 77 23.16 -4.15 0.02
N VAL A 78 23.40 -3.95 -1.27
CA VAL A 78 24.64 -3.38 -1.80
C VAL A 78 24.47 -2.02 -2.48
N ALA A 79 23.22 -1.54 -2.66
CA ALA A 79 22.91 -0.32 -3.39
C ALA A 79 23.55 0.92 -2.72
N GLN A 80 24.16 1.77 -3.55
CA GLN A 80 24.74 3.06 -3.16
C GLN A 80 24.49 4.16 -4.20
N SER A 81 23.76 3.85 -5.26
CA SER A 81 23.50 4.79 -6.35
C SER A 81 22.02 4.77 -6.74
N PHE A 82 21.57 5.89 -7.31
CA PHE A 82 20.21 5.99 -7.85
C PHE A 82 19.89 4.86 -8.83
N ALA A 83 20.82 4.51 -9.71
CA ALA A 83 20.63 3.45 -10.70
C ALA A 83 20.40 2.08 -10.06
N ALA A 84 21.15 1.73 -8.99
CA ALA A 84 20.96 0.48 -8.27
C ALA A 84 19.57 0.42 -7.60
N PHE A 85 19.15 1.50 -6.95
CA PHE A 85 17.80 1.60 -6.37
C PHE A 85 16.71 1.56 -7.46
N ALA A 86 16.94 2.15 -8.65
CA ALA A 86 15.99 2.10 -9.76
C ALA A 86 15.82 0.67 -10.30
N VAL A 87 16.91 -0.08 -10.44
CA VAL A 87 16.85 -1.51 -10.81
C VAL A 87 16.06 -2.30 -9.79
N ALA A 88 16.34 -2.09 -8.51
CA ALA A 88 15.61 -2.78 -7.44
C ALA A 88 14.12 -2.41 -7.43
N ALA A 89 13.77 -1.12 -7.63
CA ALA A 89 12.38 -0.66 -7.72
C ALA A 89 11.67 -1.29 -8.94
N ALA A 90 12.36 -1.40 -10.07
CA ALA A 90 11.81 -2.04 -11.28
C ALA A 90 11.55 -3.53 -11.07
N LEU A 91 12.47 -4.25 -10.46
CA LEU A 91 12.29 -5.65 -10.10
C LEU A 91 11.14 -5.82 -9.08
N ASN A 92 11.10 -4.97 -8.04
CA ASN A 92 10.06 -5.03 -7.01
C ASN A 92 8.66 -4.74 -7.56
N ALA A 93 8.52 -3.93 -8.62
CA ALA A 93 7.23 -3.64 -9.26
C ALA A 93 6.55 -4.90 -9.82
N THR A 94 7.30 -5.98 -10.12
CA THR A 94 6.74 -7.29 -10.52
C THR A 94 5.93 -7.96 -9.41
N ASN A 95 5.94 -7.42 -8.17
CA ASN A 95 5.13 -7.89 -7.07
C ASN A 95 3.63 -7.85 -7.36
N ARG A 96 3.20 -7.05 -8.35
CA ARG A 96 1.80 -7.03 -8.82
C ARG A 96 1.38 -8.38 -9.41
N ILE A 97 2.29 -9.05 -10.13
CA ILE A 97 2.05 -10.40 -10.66
C ILE A 97 2.01 -11.40 -9.50
N ALA A 98 2.97 -11.31 -8.56
CA ALA A 98 3.01 -12.14 -7.37
C ALA A 98 1.72 -12.00 -6.54
N GLY A 99 1.27 -10.77 -6.28
CA GLY A 99 0.08 -10.48 -5.50
C GLY A 99 -1.19 -11.09 -6.08
N VAL A 100 -1.40 -10.99 -7.39
CA VAL A 100 -2.56 -11.60 -8.05
C VAL A 100 -2.49 -13.12 -8.00
N SER A 101 -1.35 -13.72 -8.38
CA SER A 101 -1.21 -15.18 -8.42
C SER A 101 -1.28 -15.80 -7.02
N TRP A 102 -0.68 -15.15 -6.01
CA TRP A 102 -0.73 -15.58 -4.61
C TRP A 102 -2.14 -15.47 -4.03
N SER A 103 -2.84 -14.37 -4.28
CA SER A 103 -4.23 -14.21 -3.83
C SER A 103 -5.11 -15.33 -4.38
N LEU A 104 -5.01 -15.62 -5.68
CA LEU A 104 -5.76 -16.71 -6.31
C LEU A 104 -5.36 -18.08 -5.73
N LEU A 105 -4.06 -18.34 -5.60
CA LEU A 105 -3.54 -19.58 -4.99
C LEU A 105 -4.07 -19.80 -3.57
N THR A 106 -4.32 -18.72 -2.84
CA THR A 106 -4.75 -18.76 -1.43
C THR A 106 -6.25 -18.96 -1.29
N ILE A 107 -7.08 -18.46 -2.24
CA ILE A 107 -8.54 -18.38 -2.02
C ILE A 107 -9.39 -19.21 -2.99
N GLU A 108 -8.85 -19.65 -4.15
CA GLU A 108 -9.68 -20.32 -5.16
C GLU A 108 -10.33 -21.60 -4.63
N ASP A 109 -9.58 -22.39 -3.87
CA ASP A 109 -10.06 -23.68 -3.30
C ASP A 109 -10.67 -23.50 -1.88
N VAL A 110 -10.76 -22.25 -1.36
CA VAL A 110 -11.41 -21.92 -0.08
C VAL A 110 -12.89 -21.64 -0.31
N ARG A 111 -13.75 -22.17 0.58
CA ARG A 111 -15.20 -21.90 0.55
C ARG A 111 -15.47 -20.39 0.57
N PRO A 112 -16.40 -19.87 -0.24
CA PRO A 112 -16.64 -18.43 -0.33
C PRO A 112 -16.87 -17.73 1.01
N GLY A 113 -17.57 -18.37 1.95
CA GLY A 113 -17.81 -17.81 3.27
C GLY A 113 -16.58 -17.69 4.17
N ASP A 114 -15.54 -18.51 3.94
CA ASP A 114 -14.31 -18.52 4.74
C ASP A 114 -13.22 -17.57 4.22
N ARG A 115 -13.36 -17.09 2.98
CA ARG A 115 -12.36 -16.21 2.32
C ARG A 115 -12.04 -14.95 3.13
N PRO A 116 -13.01 -14.21 3.69
CA PRO A 116 -12.72 -13.05 4.52
C PRO A 116 -11.88 -13.39 5.76
N ARG A 117 -12.13 -14.56 6.38
CA ARG A 117 -11.37 -15.04 7.53
C ARG A 117 -9.91 -15.31 7.19
N VAL A 118 -9.65 -15.94 6.03
CA VAL A 118 -8.28 -16.21 5.56
C VAL A 118 -7.51 -14.90 5.37
N PHE A 119 -8.07 -13.93 4.64
CA PHE A 119 -7.43 -12.62 4.47
C PHE A 119 -7.29 -11.86 5.79
N GLY A 120 -8.26 -11.96 6.69
CA GLY A 120 -8.19 -11.36 8.03
C GLY A 120 -7.01 -11.89 8.83
N ILE A 121 -6.78 -13.22 8.83
CA ILE A 121 -5.64 -13.85 9.50
C ILE A 121 -4.32 -13.39 8.86
N LEU A 122 -4.23 -13.37 7.53
CA LEU A 122 -3.03 -12.93 6.82
C LEU A 122 -2.68 -11.48 7.16
N ASN A 123 -3.66 -10.58 7.12
CA ASN A 123 -3.46 -9.18 7.49
C ASN A 123 -3.05 -9.03 8.97
N LEU A 124 -3.64 -9.80 9.87
CA LEU A 124 -3.27 -9.79 11.29
C LEU A 124 -1.81 -10.22 11.48
N ILE A 125 -1.37 -11.28 10.80
CA ILE A 125 0.01 -11.75 10.84
C ILE A 125 0.97 -10.63 10.40
N VAL A 126 0.73 -10.04 9.23
CA VAL A 126 1.60 -8.99 8.68
C VAL A 126 1.63 -7.76 9.59
N THR A 127 0.45 -7.33 10.07
CA THR A 127 0.35 -6.19 10.98
C THR A 127 1.13 -6.43 12.28
N THR A 128 0.97 -7.64 12.86
CA THR A 128 1.67 -8.01 14.11
C THR A 128 3.19 -7.99 13.95
N CYS A 129 3.71 -8.26 12.76
CA CYS A 129 5.16 -8.16 12.49
C CYS A 129 5.70 -6.73 12.70
N GLY A 130 4.87 -5.70 12.65
CA GLY A 130 5.22 -4.33 12.99
C GLY A 130 5.74 -4.16 14.43
N LEU A 131 5.35 -5.05 15.36
CA LEU A 131 5.84 -5.07 16.74
C LEU A 131 7.34 -5.38 16.84
N LEU A 132 7.94 -5.93 15.80
CA LEU A 132 9.38 -6.21 15.76
C LEU A 132 10.23 -5.01 15.32
N THR A 133 9.61 -3.95 14.79
CA THR A 133 10.33 -2.76 14.29
C THR A 133 11.22 -2.09 15.36
N PRO A 134 10.85 -2.00 16.66
CA PRO A 134 11.72 -1.46 17.70
C PRO A 134 13.04 -2.21 17.87
N LEU A 135 13.05 -3.52 17.66
CA LEU A 135 14.29 -4.31 17.69
C LEU A 135 15.27 -3.84 16.60
N VAL A 136 14.74 -3.59 15.39
CA VAL A 136 15.55 -3.02 14.30
C VAL A 136 16.01 -1.60 14.66
N GLY A 137 15.15 -0.78 15.27
CA GLY A 137 15.49 0.56 15.75
C GLY A 137 16.62 0.56 16.79
N LEU A 138 16.63 -0.42 17.70
CA LEU A 138 17.73 -0.60 18.68
C LEU A 138 19.05 -0.95 18.00
N VAL A 139 19.04 -1.82 16.98
CA VAL A 139 20.24 -2.16 16.22
C VAL A 139 20.74 -0.94 15.43
N ILE A 140 19.82 -0.18 14.81
CA ILE A 140 20.16 1.08 14.11
C ILE A 140 20.81 2.08 15.06
N ALA A 141 20.32 2.21 16.29
CA ALA A 141 20.89 3.12 17.30
C ALA A 141 22.33 2.75 17.68
N ARG A 142 22.69 1.46 17.62
CA ARG A 142 24.03 0.97 17.97
C ARG A 142 25.02 0.95 16.81
N GLN A 143 24.57 0.57 15.62
CA GLN A 143 25.41 0.30 14.45
C GLN A 143 25.24 1.31 13.32
N GLY A 144 24.22 2.17 13.39
CA GLY A 144 23.81 3.05 12.31
C GLY A 144 22.83 2.38 11.33
N ILE A 145 22.18 3.22 10.52
CA ILE A 145 21.10 2.79 9.64
C ILE A 145 21.60 1.93 8.46
N THR A 146 22.71 2.34 7.84
CA THR A 146 23.23 1.69 6.64
C THR A 146 23.67 0.24 6.89
N PRO A 147 24.56 -0.07 7.87
CA PRO A 147 24.99 -1.45 8.09
C PRO A 147 23.84 -2.34 8.58
N THR A 148 22.97 -1.80 9.44
CA THR A 148 21.79 -2.55 9.94
C THR A 148 20.86 -2.95 8.81
N LEU A 149 20.48 -2.00 7.94
CA LEU A 149 19.53 -2.32 6.87
C LEU A 149 20.17 -3.16 5.77
N ARG A 150 21.45 -3.00 5.45
CA ARG A 150 22.15 -3.92 4.54
C ARG A 150 22.11 -5.36 5.04
N GLY A 151 22.44 -5.57 6.31
CA GLY A 151 22.36 -6.88 6.94
C GLY A 151 20.94 -7.44 6.92
N LEU A 152 19.94 -6.59 7.22
CA LEU A 152 18.54 -6.99 7.22
C LEU A 152 18.01 -7.29 5.81
N TYR A 153 18.41 -6.54 4.77
CA TYR A 153 18.10 -6.86 3.37
C TYR A 153 18.71 -8.18 2.95
N PHE A 154 19.95 -8.44 3.29
CA PHE A 154 20.61 -9.71 2.97
C PHE A 154 19.95 -10.89 3.70
N ALA A 155 19.71 -10.77 5.00
CA ALA A 155 18.98 -11.79 5.78
C ALA A 155 17.56 -12.01 5.25
N GLY A 156 16.87 -10.92 4.87
CA GLY A 156 15.56 -10.94 4.25
C GLY A 156 15.55 -11.68 2.91
N ALA A 157 16.55 -11.44 2.07
CA ALA A 157 16.71 -12.17 0.80
C ALA A 157 16.79 -13.68 1.02
N ILE A 158 17.59 -14.12 1.99
CA ILE A 158 17.72 -15.55 2.34
C ILE A 158 16.41 -16.08 2.94
N GLY A 159 15.89 -15.42 3.99
CA GLY A 159 14.69 -15.86 4.72
C GLY A 159 13.45 -15.95 3.81
N MET A 160 13.24 -14.93 2.97
CA MET A 160 12.11 -14.94 2.02
C MET A 160 12.30 -15.99 0.93
N THR A 161 13.52 -16.20 0.42
CA THR A 161 13.78 -17.25 -0.57
C THR A 161 13.45 -18.62 0.01
N VAL A 162 13.90 -18.91 1.23
CA VAL A 162 13.56 -20.16 1.93
C VAL A 162 12.05 -20.31 2.06
N MET A 163 11.37 -19.23 2.48
CA MET A 163 9.91 -19.22 2.60
C MET A 163 9.22 -19.48 1.26
N PHE A 164 9.60 -18.80 0.17
CA PHE A 164 8.96 -18.96 -1.14
C PHE A 164 9.15 -20.36 -1.71
N VAL A 165 10.37 -20.90 -1.60
CA VAL A 165 10.66 -22.27 -2.05
C VAL A 165 9.90 -23.28 -1.22
N TRP A 166 9.89 -23.14 0.10
CA TRP A 166 9.15 -24.04 0.99
C TRP A 166 7.65 -23.97 0.75
N ARG A 167 7.08 -22.75 0.68
CA ARG A 167 5.67 -22.55 0.33
C ARG A 167 5.32 -23.26 -0.98
N ASN A 168 6.15 -23.11 -2.01
CA ASN A 168 5.92 -23.77 -3.28
C ASN A 168 5.97 -25.31 -3.19
N LYS A 169 6.78 -25.87 -2.29
CA LYS A 169 6.84 -27.34 -2.09
C LYS A 169 5.56 -27.88 -1.44
N ILE A 170 4.99 -27.17 -0.47
CA ILE A 170 3.83 -27.61 0.31
C ILE A 170 2.47 -27.24 -0.30
N THR A 171 2.42 -26.32 -1.27
CA THR A 171 1.20 -25.95 -1.98
C THR A 171 1.04 -26.76 -3.26
N SER A 172 -0.21 -27.05 -3.64
CA SER A 172 -0.60 -27.59 -4.95
C SER A 172 -1.14 -26.50 -5.86
N GLU A 173 -1.22 -26.76 -7.16
CA GLU A 173 -1.92 -25.87 -8.08
C GLU A 173 -3.42 -25.95 -7.81
N THR A 174 -4.14 -24.83 -7.95
CA THR A 174 -5.58 -24.80 -7.76
C THR A 174 -6.32 -25.48 -8.93
N LEU A 175 -7.51 -26.03 -8.67
CA LEU A 175 -8.35 -26.63 -9.72
C LEU A 175 -8.67 -25.60 -10.82
N SER A 176 -9.03 -24.38 -10.42
CA SER A 176 -9.26 -23.27 -11.36
C SER A 176 -8.00 -22.90 -12.15
N GLY A 177 -6.82 -23.01 -11.54
CA GLY A 177 -5.53 -22.77 -12.19
C GLY A 177 -5.21 -23.79 -13.30
N VAL A 178 -5.51 -25.06 -13.04
CA VAL A 178 -5.36 -26.13 -14.05
C VAL A 178 -6.28 -25.87 -15.24
N VAL A 179 -7.56 -25.55 -14.98
CA VAL A 179 -8.56 -25.28 -16.03
C VAL A 179 -8.20 -24.01 -16.83
N ALA A 180 -7.78 -22.94 -16.14
CA ALA A 180 -7.40 -21.70 -16.80
C ALA A 180 -6.22 -21.90 -17.75
N ARG A 181 -5.21 -22.65 -17.33
CA ARG A 181 -4.05 -22.97 -18.17
C ARG A 181 -4.42 -23.79 -19.41
N ALA A 182 -5.37 -24.72 -19.29
CA ALA A 182 -5.86 -25.52 -20.41
C ALA A 182 -6.70 -24.72 -21.41
N ARG A 183 -7.41 -23.68 -20.95
CA ARG A 183 -8.31 -22.83 -21.75
C ARG A 183 -7.65 -21.55 -22.27
N HIS A 184 -6.36 -21.33 -21.99
CA HIS A 184 -5.72 -20.06 -22.25
C HIS A 184 -5.79 -19.66 -23.73
N LYS A 185 -6.75 -18.75 -24.07
CA LYS A 185 -6.73 -17.92 -25.27
C LYS A 185 -6.10 -16.58 -24.90
N GLU A 186 -5.09 -16.18 -25.61
CA GLU A 186 -4.37 -14.92 -25.38
C GLU A 186 -5.30 -13.72 -25.59
N LEU A 187 -5.86 -13.19 -24.51
CA LEU A 187 -6.37 -11.83 -24.51
C LEU A 187 -5.15 -10.90 -24.44
N GLY A 188 -4.91 -10.16 -25.52
CA GLY A 188 -3.77 -9.24 -25.57
C GLY A 188 -3.85 -8.19 -24.47
N VAL A 189 -2.74 -7.88 -23.80
CA VAL A 189 -2.63 -6.84 -22.75
C VAL A 189 -3.26 -5.52 -23.20
N MET A 190 -3.06 -5.15 -24.49
CA MET A 190 -3.63 -3.94 -25.07
C MET A 190 -5.16 -3.97 -25.12
N GLN A 191 -5.76 -5.14 -25.33
CA GLN A 191 -7.22 -5.30 -25.36
C GLN A 191 -7.80 -5.16 -23.93
N SER A 192 -7.14 -5.72 -22.91
CA SER A 192 -7.51 -5.52 -21.50
C SER A 192 -7.42 -4.06 -21.07
N LEU A 193 -6.36 -3.36 -21.45
CA LEU A 193 -6.19 -1.92 -21.16
C LEU A 193 -7.27 -1.07 -21.86
N ARG A 194 -7.53 -1.33 -23.14
CA ARG A 194 -8.60 -0.63 -23.88
C ARG A 194 -9.96 -0.85 -23.25
N HIS A 195 -10.24 -2.08 -22.82
CA HIS A 195 -11.50 -2.40 -22.14
C HIS A 195 -11.62 -1.64 -20.82
N SER A 196 -10.60 -1.64 -19.99
CA SER A 196 -10.57 -0.86 -18.73
C SER A 196 -10.77 0.63 -18.96
N LEU A 197 -10.13 1.21 -19.98
CA LEU A 197 -10.31 2.64 -20.32
C LEU A 197 -11.71 2.96 -20.84
N ALA A 198 -12.32 2.07 -21.63
CA ALA A 198 -13.68 2.24 -22.10
C ALA A 198 -14.70 2.20 -20.94
N GLU A 199 -14.50 1.30 -19.96
CA GLU A 199 -15.31 1.23 -18.74
C GLU A 199 -15.21 2.51 -17.92
N VAL A 200 -13.98 3.07 -17.75
CA VAL A 200 -13.78 4.37 -17.08
C VAL A 200 -14.52 5.50 -17.79
N ALA A 201 -14.51 5.52 -19.13
CA ALA A 201 -15.24 6.52 -19.90
C ALA A 201 -16.75 6.41 -19.69
N GLY A 202 -17.28 5.18 -19.53
CA GLY A 202 -18.70 4.91 -19.23
C GLY A 202 -19.16 5.44 -17.86
N MET A 203 -18.26 5.54 -16.88
CA MET A 203 -18.55 6.03 -15.52
C MET A 203 -19.07 7.47 -15.49
N ARG A 204 -18.73 8.29 -16.48
CA ARG A 204 -19.21 9.68 -16.59
C ARG A 204 -20.73 9.79 -16.61
N ARG A 205 -21.43 8.74 -17.00
CA ARG A 205 -22.91 8.69 -17.03
C ARG A 205 -23.55 8.49 -15.65
N HIS A 206 -22.75 8.13 -14.63
CA HIS A 206 -23.21 7.84 -13.28
C HIS A 206 -22.47 8.73 -12.26
N PRO A 207 -23.00 9.93 -11.90
CA PRO A 207 -22.32 10.90 -11.04
C PRO A 207 -21.91 10.35 -9.67
N GLY A 208 -22.69 9.43 -9.09
CA GLY A 208 -22.35 8.78 -7.82
C GLY A 208 -21.14 7.86 -7.92
N LEU A 209 -20.99 7.14 -9.04
CA LEU A 209 -19.83 6.29 -9.31
C LEU A 209 -18.60 7.14 -9.62
N LEU A 210 -18.76 8.23 -10.36
CA LEU A 210 -17.67 9.16 -10.64
C LEU A 210 -17.12 9.77 -9.34
N GLY A 211 -18.00 10.21 -8.43
CA GLY A 211 -17.60 10.80 -7.16
C GLY A 211 -16.81 9.84 -6.28
N ILE A 212 -17.27 8.59 -6.13
CA ILE A 212 -16.54 7.59 -5.34
C ILE A 212 -15.23 7.17 -6.02
N THR A 213 -15.18 7.12 -7.34
CA THR A 213 -13.96 6.86 -8.10
C THR A 213 -12.94 7.98 -7.88
N THR A 214 -13.37 9.25 -7.94
CA THR A 214 -12.50 10.41 -7.64
C THR A 214 -11.97 10.34 -6.21
N PHE A 215 -12.84 10.00 -5.24
CA PHE A 215 -12.44 9.80 -3.84
C PHE A 215 -11.39 8.68 -3.71
N TYR A 216 -11.58 7.58 -4.42
CA TYR A 216 -10.66 6.44 -4.44
C TYR A 216 -9.29 6.86 -4.98
N VAL A 217 -9.26 7.50 -6.14
CA VAL A 217 -8.03 7.99 -6.79
C VAL A 217 -7.27 8.97 -5.89
N LEU A 218 -7.96 9.98 -5.33
CA LEU A 218 -7.35 10.97 -4.45
C LEU A 218 -6.82 10.35 -3.15
N THR A 219 -7.46 9.30 -2.64
CA THR A 219 -6.97 8.59 -1.45
C THR A 219 -5.67 7.86 -1.74
N ILE A 220 -5.57 7.13 -2.86
CA ILE A 220 -4.32 6.47 -3.28
C ILE A 220 -3.23 7.51 -3.56
N PHE A 221 -3.58 8.62 -4.21
CA PHE A 221 -2.65 9.72 -4.45
C PHE A 221 -2.08 10.28 -3.12
N LEU A 222 -2.93 10.51 -2.12
CA LEU A 222 -2.53 10.95 -0.79
C LEU A 222 -1.58 9.96 -0.10
N GLU A 223 -1.83 8.66 -0.24
CA GLU A 223 -0.96 7.61 0.31
C GLU A 223 0.47 7.74 -0.25
N GLN A 224 0.61 8.08 -1.54
CA GLN A 224 1.94 8.28 -2.16
C GLN A 224 2.63 9.58 -1.70
N LEU A 225 1.87 10.66 -1.44
CA LEU A 225 2.43 11.88 -0.86
C LEU A 225 3.02 11.60 0.55
N SER A 226 2.43 10.67 1.29
CA SER A 226 2.83 10.33 2.66
C SER A 226 4.13 9.51 2.75
N LEU A 227 4.74 9.12 1.61
CA LEU A 227 6.02 8.39 1.56
C LEU A 227 7.14 9.10 2.36
N PHE A 228 7.10 10.43 2.43
CA PHE A 228 8.12 11.24 3.10
C PHE A 228 7.85 11.46 4.60
N GLN A 229 6.81 10.84 5.17
CA GLN A 229 6.46 11.05 6.58
C GLN A 229 7.61 10.71 7.53
N ILE A 230 8.28 9.58 7.33
CA ILE A 230 9.41 9.18 8.18
C ILE A 230 10.59 10.16 8.06
N LEU A 231 10.89 10.66 6.86
CA LEU A 231 11.93 11.67 6.64
C LEU A 231 11.56 13.03 7.28
N PHE A 232 10.30 13.39 7.28
CA PHE A 232 9.82 14.60 7.95
C PHE A 232 9.97 14.50 9.47
N LEU A 233 9.59 13.36 10.05
CA LEU A 233 9.74 13.11 11.49
C LEU A 233 11.22 13.13 11.91
N GLU A 234 12.12 12.55 11.10
CA GLU A 234 13.56 12.56 11.37
C GLU A 234 14.16 13.96 11.21
N ARG A 235 14.01 14.57 10.03
CA ARG A 235 14.74 15.78 9.66
C ARG A 235 14.15 17.06 10.22
N SER A 236 12.81 17.18 10.17
CA SER A 236 12.12 18.41 10.58
C SER A 236 11.77 18.42 12.06
N LEU A 237 11.38 17.27 12.61
CA LEU A 237 11.00 17.14 14.02
C LEU A 237 12.11 16.51 14.88
N ARG A 238 13.27 16.15 14.28
CA ARG A 238 14.50 15.67 14.92
C ARG A 238 14.32 14.43 15.79
N PHE A 239 13.45 13.51 15.38
CA PHE A 239 13.33 12.23 16.05
C PHE A 239 14.43 11.26 15.61
N SER A 240 15.00 10.52 16.56
CA SER A 240 15.97 9.46 16.26
C SER A 240 15.29 8.27 15.56
N ALA A 241 16.06 7.50 14.77
CA ALA A 241 15.55 6.28 14.13
C ALA A 241 14.99 5.28 15.16
N GLN A 242 15.53 5.26 16.39
CA GLN A 242 14.99 4.46 17.49
C GLN A 242 13.60 4.96 17.91
N SER A 243 13.42 6.27 18.10
CA SER A 243 12.10 6.84 18.44
C SER A 243 11.07 6.57 17.33
N LEU A 244 11.49 6.65 16.07
CA LEU A 244 10.64 6.36 14.92
C LEU A 244 10.20 4.89 14.84
N SER A 245 10.98 3.96 15.42
CA SER A 245 10.61 2.54 15.45
C SER A 245 9.35 2.22 16.25
N TYR A 246 8.93 3.11 17.14
CA TYR A 246 7.66 2.96 17.88
C TYR A 246 6.40 3.31 17.04
N VAL A 247 6.57 3.98 15.90
CA VAL A 247 5.44 4.36 15.03
C VAL A 247 4.68 3.13 14.50
N PRO A 248 5.32 2.09 13.95
CA PRO A 248 4.62 0.86 13.55
C PRO A 248 3.93 0.16 14.72
N VAL A 249 4.55 0.15 15.92
CA VAL A 249 3.94 -0.44 17.12
C VAL A 249 2.65 0.30 17.50
N ALA A 250 2.71 1.63 17.55
CA ALA A 250 1.53 2.45 17.81
C ALA A 250 0.43 2.20 16.74
N GLY A 251 0.83 2.04 15.48
CA GLY A 251 -0.06 1.66 14.38
C GLY A 251 -0.76 0.32 14.62
N VAL A 252 -0.02 -0.71 15.05
CA VAL A 252 -0.59 -2.04 15.39
C VAL A 252 -1.61 -1.93 16.51
N VAL A 253 -1.26 -1.25 17.60
CA VAL A 253 -2.13 -1.07 18.77
C VAL A 253 -3.41 -0.34 18.38
N VAL A 254 -3.28 0.79 17.67
CA VAL A 254 -4.44 1.59 17.25
C VAL A 254 -5.32 0.82 16.27
N THR A 255 -4.73 0.14 15.28
CA THR A 255 -5.50 -0.68 14.32
C THR A 255 -6.27 -1.78 15.05
N GLY A 256 -5.63 -2.47 16.02
CA GLY A 256 -6.31 -3.47 16.84
C GLY A 256 -7.47 -2.90 17.66
N LEU A 257 -7.27 -1.77 18.32
CA LEU A 257 -8.32 -1.07 19.08
C LEU A 257 -9.47 -0.61 18.17
N LEU A 258 -9.16 -0.05 17.02
CA LEU A 258 -10.17 0.37 16.04
C LEU A 258 -10.97 -0.81 15.51
N TYR A 259 -10.31 -1.93 15.21
CA TYR A 259 -10.98 -3.14 14.77
C TYR A 259 -11.93 -3.70 15.84
N ALA A 260 -11.47 -3.76 17.09
CA ALA A 260 -12.24 -4.35 18.19
C ALA A 260 -13.36 -3.42 18.70
N LEU A 261 -13.09 -2.12 18.80
CA LEU A 261 -13.98 -1.19 19.52
C LEU A 261 -14.77 -0.25 18.61
N VAL A 262 -14.15 0.22 17.52
CA VAL A 262 -14.75 1.27 16.68
C VAL A 262 -15.49 0.68 15.49
N LEU A 263 -14.90 -0.27 14.78
CA LEU A 263 -15.50 -0.86 13.59
C LEU A 263 -16.91 -1.43 13.83
N PRO A 264 -17.19 -2.18 14.93
CA PRO A 264 -18.54 -2.68 15.21
C PRO A 264 -19.56 -1.55 15.43
N ARG A 265 -19.13 -0.42 16.01
CA ARG A 265 -20.01 0.74 16.23
C ARG A 265 -20.30 1.52 14.96
N LEU A 266 -19.35 1.56 14.05
CA LEU A 266 -19.50 2.22 12.75
C LEU A 266 -20.29 1.37 11.74
N ALA A 267 -20.38 0.04 11.93
CA ALA A 267 -21.09 -0.86 11.02
C ALA A 267 -22.58 -0.54 10.87
N GLY A 268 -23.20 0.12 11.85
CA GLY A 268 -24.59 0.58 11.79
C GLY A 268 -24.82 1.93 11.13
N LEU A 269 -23.73 2.64 10.75
CA LEU A 269 -23.84 3.96 10.13
C LEU A 269 -23.84 3.87 8.59
N PRO A 270 -24.53 4.80 7.91
CA PRO A 270 -24.42 4.93 6.46
C PRO A 270 -22.95 5.12 6.03
N VAL A 271 -22.55 4.45 4.97
CA VAL A 271 -21.14 4.45 4.52
C VAL A 271 -20.62 5.86 4.24
N GLY A 272 -21.45 6.73 3.65
CA GLY A 272 -21.09 8.13 3.41
C GLY A 272 -20.77 8.90 4.68
N ARG A 273 -21.57 8.73 5.76
CA ARG A 273 -21.29 9.36 7.06
C ARG A 273 -19.98 8.87 7.67
N THR A 274 -19.72 7.58 7.54
CA THR A 274 -18.46 6.99 8.02
C THR A 274 -17.25 7.53 7.26
N LEU A 275 -17.36 7.72 5.93
CA LEU A 275 -16.31 8.38 5.16
C LEU A 275 -16.05 9.83 5.62
N VAL A 276 -17.10 10.58 5.96
CA VAL A 276 -16.95 11.93 6.50
C VAL A 276 -16.18 11.92 7.82
N LEU A 277 -16.56 11.04 8.76
CA LEU A 277 -15.89 10.91 10.06
C LEU A 277 -14.41 10.52 9.90
N THR A 278 -14.11 9.55 9.07
CA THR A 278 -12.72 9.09 8.85
C THR A 278 -11.86 10.15 8.17
N ARG A 279 -12.43 10.96 7.26
CA ARG A 279 -11.72 12.06 6.62
C ARG A 279 -11.56 13.27 7.52
N ALA A 280 -12.53 13.57 8.40
CA ALA A 280 -12.36 14.57 9.45
C ALA A 280 -11.19 14.21 10.38
N LEU A 281 -11.11 12.95 10.83
CA LEU A 281 -9.99 12.46 11.64
C LEU A 281 -8.65 12.60 10.89
N GLY A 282 -8.63 12.24 9.61
CA GLY A 282 -7.43 12.36 8.77
C GLY A 282 -6.98 13.81 8.58
N LEU A 283 -7.92 14.73 8.41
CA LEU A 283 -7.62 16.16 8.31
C LEU A 283 -7.08 16.71 9.63
N ILE A 284 -7.72 16.38 10.76
CA ILE A 284 -7.25 16.77 12.10
C ILE A 284 -5.82 16.25 12.31
N GLY A 285 -5.56 14.96 11.98
CA GLY A 285 -4.24 14.38 12.10
C GLY A 285 -3.19 15.05 11.19
N ALA A 286 -3.55 15.40 9.95
CA ALA A 286 -2.64 16.08 9.02
C ALA A 286 -2.27 17.50 9.51
N VAL A 287 -3.24 18.25 10.04
CA VAL A 287 -3.00 19.56 10.64
C VAL A 287 -2.20 19.43 11.95
N ALA A 288 -2.57 18.45 12.80
CA ALA A 288 -1.87 18.21 14.06
C ALA A 288 -0.39 17.83 13.82
N LEU A 289 -0.07 17.13 12.73
CA LEU A 289 1.32 16.76 12.41
C LEU A 289 2.20 18.00 12.17
N LEU A 290 1.65 19.05 11.59
CA LEU A 290 2.36 20.33 11.39
C LEU A 290 2.64 21.08 12.71
N LEU A 291 1.86 20.77 13.75
CA LEU A 291 1.92 21.41 15.07
C LEU A 291 2.68 20.58 16.11
N VAL A 292 3.19 19.40 15.75
CA VAL A 292 3.97 18.54 16.67
C VAL A 292 5.22 19.27 17.13
N PRO A 293 5.44 19.43 18.47
CA PRO A 293 6.65 20.02 19.00
C PRO A 293 7.88 19.15 18.71
N ILE A 294 9.00 19.80 18.41
CA ILE A 294 10.27 19.12 18.16
C ILE A 294 10.67 18.26 19.37
N GLY A 295 10.96 16.99 19.14
CA GLY A 295 11.44 16.05 20.16
C GLY A 295 10.36 15.51 21.12
N ASN A 296 9.11 15.93 21.02
CA ASN A 296 8.04 15.41 21.89
C ASN A 296 7.48 14.08 21.36
N LEU A 297 8.03 12.97 21.85
CA LEU A 297 7.70 11.63 21.40
C LEU A 297 6.22 11.27 21.62
N SER A 298 5.66 11.63 22.78
CA SER A 298 4.27 11.28 23.14
C SER A 298 3.27 11.94 22.18
N VAL A 299 3.45 13.25 21.91
CA VAL A 299 2.59 13.98 20.96
C VAL A 299 2.77 13.43 19.54
N MET A 300 4.00 13.14 19.13
CA MET A 300 4.27 12.54 17.82
C MET A 300 3.55 11.20 17.67
N LEU A 301 3.69 10.29 18.63
CA LEU A 301 3.04 8.98 18.59
C LEU A 301 1.51 9.11 18.56
N LEU A 302 0.93 10.03 19.35
CA LEU A 302 -0.50 10.29 19.33
C LEU A 302 -0.98 10.73 17.94
N VAL A 303 -0.30 11.72 17.34
CA VAL A 303 -0.69 12.28 16.04
C VAL A 303 -0.51 11.25 14.91
N VAL A 304 0.60 10.52 14.90
CA VAL A 304 0.83 9.49 13.88
C VAL A 304 -0.14 8.31 14.04
N SER A 305 -0.51 7.97 15.28
CA SER A 305 -1.57 7.00 15.56
C SER A 305 -2.92 7.44 15.05
N LEU A 306 -3.27 8.71 15.22
CA LEU A 306 -4.49 9.30 14.68
C LEU A 306 -4.53 9.21 13.14
N LEU A 307 -3.42 9.56 12.47
CA LEU A 307 -3.29 9.46 11.03
C LEU A 307 -3.38 8.01 10.53
N GLY A 308 -2.66 7.10 11.19
CA GLY A 308 -2.70 5.66 10.86
C GLY A 308 -4.11 5.09 11.03
N GLY A 309 -4.79 5.44 12.13
CA GLY A 309 -6.17 5.03 12.39
C GLY A 309 -7.16 5.58 11.34
N ALA A 310 -7.03 6.86 10.98
CA ALA A 310 -7.84 7.48 9.94
C ALA A 310 -7.61 6.82 8.57
N THR A 311 -6.36 6.46 8.26
CA THR A 311 -6.01 5.76 7.03
C THR A 311 -6.62 4.36 6.99
N PHE A 312 -6.46 3.58 8.06
CA PHE A 312 -7.06 2.24 8.20
C PHE A 312 -8.57 2.25 8.00
N LEU A 313 -9.28 3.12 8.72
CA LEU A 313 -10.73 3.25 8.60
C LEU A 313 -11.14 3.71 7.19
N THR A 314 -10.41 4.65 6.60
CA THR A 314 -10.71 5.12 5.24
C THR A 314 -10.53 4.01 4.21
N GLN A 315 -9.45 3.25 4.27
CA GLN A 315 -9.23 2.12 3.35
C GLN A 315 -10.37 1.12 3.44
N THR A 316 -10.79 0.76 4.67
CA THR A 316 -11.89 -0.17 4.91
C THR A 316 -13.21 0.32 4.30
N TYR A 317 -13.59 1.57 4.58
CA TYR A 317 -14.89 2.10 4.12
C TYR A 317 -14.87 2.61 2.67
N ARG A 318 -13.73 2.95 2.13
CA ARG A 318 -13.55 3.29 0.70
C ARG A 318 -13.91 2.11 -0.19
N GLU A 319 -13.42 0.91 0.14
CA GLU A 319 -13.76 -0.30 -0.59
C GLU A 319 -15.26 -0.59 -0.49
N ALA A 320 -15.83 -0.56 0.71
CA ALA A 320 -17.26 -0.76 0.92
C ALA A 320 -18.11 0.25 0.15
N ALA A 321 -17.72 1.54 0.14
CA ALA A 321 -18.41 2.60 -0.58
C ALA A 321 -18.35 2.41 -2.10
N LEU A 322 -17.23 1.91 -2.63
CA LEU A 322 -17.09 1.61 -4.04
C LEU A 322 -18.00 0.43 -4.42
N PHE A 323 -17.91 -0.70 -3.69
CA PHE A 323 -18.71 -1.88 -3.99
C PHE A 323 -20.22 -1.62 -3.87
N ALA A 324 -20.67 -0.79 -2.93
CA ALA A 324 -22.08 -0.42 -2.79
C ALA A 324 -22.65 0.35 -4.02
N ARG A 325 -21.79 0.93 -4.85
CA ARG A 325 -22.17 1.72 -6.03
C ARG A 325 -21.87 1.04 -7.36
N LEU A 326 -21.19 -0.11 -7.33
CA LEU A 326 -20.93 -0.88 -8.55
C LEU A 326 -22.20 -1.60 -9.00
N PRO A 327 -22.54 -1.57 -10.31
CA PRO A 327 -23.63 -2.36 -10.84
C PRO A 327 -23.32 -3.85 -10.73
N THR A 328 -24.33 -4.69 -10.45
CA THR A 328 -24.15 -6.15 -10.32
C THR A 328 -23.56 -6.79 -11.58
N ALA A 329 -23.96 -6.30 -12.75
CA ALA A 329 -23.38 -6.73 -14.02
C ALA A 329 -22.10 -5.93 -14.31
N GLY A 330 -20.96 -6.60 -14.44
CA GLY A 330 -19.67 -5.95 -14.76
C GLY A 330 -18.92 -5.36 -13.57
N ALA A 331 -19.34 -5.60 -12.31
CA ALA A 331 -18.71 -5.08 -11.11
C ALA A 331 -17.20 -5.33 -11.07
N ALA A 332 -16.74 -6.53 -11.44
CA ALA A 332 -15.33 -6.88 -11.43
C ALA A 332 -14.50 -6.05 -12.42
N ASN A 333 -15.03 -5.80 -13.63
CA ASN A 333 -14.37 -5.01 -14.65
C ASN A 333 -14.27 -3.54 -14.21
N LEU A 334 -15.36 -2.97 -13.71
CA LEU A 334 -15.41 -1.61 -13.20
C LEU A 334 -14.47 -1.41 -11.99
N TYR A 335 -14.45 -2.35 -11.06
CA TYR A 335 -13.52 -2.32 -9.93
C TYR A 335 -12.07 -2.32 -10.40
N SER A 336 -11.72 -3.24 -11.31
CA SER A 336 -10.38 -3.27 -11.92
C SER A 336 -10.02 -1.97 -12.64
N ALA A 337 -10.99 -1.37 -13.35
CA ALA A 337 -10.81 -0.10 -14.05
C ALA A 337 -10.54 1.05 -13.07
N VAL A 338 -11.26 1.11 -11.94
CA VAL A 338 -11.03 2.11 -10.87
C VAL A 338 -9.62 1.96 -10.28
N GLN A 339 -9.20 0.74 -9.97
CA GLN A 339 -7.85 0.49 -9.43
C GLN A 339 -6.75 0.87 -10.44
N THR A 340 -6.95 0.52 -11.71
CA THR A 340 -6.02 0.87 -12.79
C THR A 340 -5.90 2.38 -12.94
N LEU A 341 -7.02 3.11 -12.91
CA LEU A 341 -7.04 4.57 -12.96
C LEU A 341 -6.35 5.18 -11.74
N ALA A 342 -6.59 4.64 -10.55
CA ALA A 342 -5.96 5.11 -9.32
C ALA A 342 -4.43 4.95 -9.36
N LEU A 343 -3.93 3.82 -9.83
CA LEU A 343 -2.49 3.61 -10.03
C LEU A 343 -1.91 4.61 -11.04
N LEU A 344 -2.56 4.77 -12.19
CA LEU A 344 -2.10 5.68 -13.24
C LEU A 344 -2.03 7.14 -12.75
N CYS A 345 -3.09 7.61 -12.11
CA CYS A 345 -3.15 8.98 -11.56
C CYS A 345 -2.16 9.19 -10.39
N SER A 346 -1.76 8.12 -9.70
CA SER A 346 -0.81 8.19 -8.59
C SER A 346 0.66 8.15 -9.02
N VAL A 347 0.96 7.81 -10.29
CA VAL A 347 2.34 7.79 -10.79
C VAL A 347 3.09 9.10 -10.49
N PRO A 348 2.54 10.30 -10.76
CA PRO A 348 3.27 11.54 -10.50
C PRO A 348 3.34 11.92 -9.00
N ALA A 349 2.54 11.30 -8.14
CA ALA A 349 2.39 11.74 -6.75
C ALA A 349 3.69 11.62 -5.95
N ALA A 350 4.43 10.51 -6.10
CA ALA A 350 5.68 10.31 -5.36
C ALA A 350 6.79 11.28 -5.85
N ALA A 351 6.89 11.55 -7.16
CA ALA A 351 7.82 12.53 -7.70
C ALA A 351 7.46 13.96 -7.25
N LEU A 352 6.16 14.31 -7.26
CA LEU A 352 5.66 15.57 -6.74
C LEU A 352 6.02 15.71 -5.26
N ALA A 353 5.77 14.68 -4.45
CA ALA A 353 6.12 14.66 -3.04
C ALA A 353 7.62 14.89 -2.82
N GLY A 354 8.47 14.22 -3.59
CA GLY A 354 9.92 14.38 -3.52
C GLY A 354 10.39 15.79 -3.89
N ALA A 355 9.83 16.37 -4.95
CA ALA A 355 10.16 17.73 -5.39
C ALA A 355 9.70 18.79 -4.36
N VAL A 356 8.46 18.69 -3.86
CA VAL A 356 7.93 19.59 -2.85
C VAL A 356 8.67 19.43 -1.53
N PHE A 357 8.98 18.21 -1.11
CA PHE A 357 9.75 17.96 0.12
C PHE A 357 11.17 18.52 0.03
N ALA A 358 11.83 18.43 -1.13
CA ALA A 358 13.14 19.02 -1.35
C ALA A 358 13.13 20.54 -1.24
N ALA A 359 12.07 21.20 -1.73
CA ALA A 359 11.91 22.64 -1.62
C ALA A 359 11.49 23.09 -0.19
N SER A 360 10.55 22.39 0.41
CA SER A 360 10.03 22.66 1.75
C SER A 360 9.42 21.39 2.37
N PRO A 361 10.10 20.77 3.34
CA PRO A 361 9.54 19.62 4.05
C PRO A 361 8.17 19.90 4.68
N ARG A 362 7.98 21.08 5.29
CA ARG A 362 6.68 21.52 5.82
C ARG A 362 5.66 21.77 4.72
N GLY A 363 6.08 22.32 3.58
CA GLY A 363 5.24 22.57 2.41
C GLY A 363 4.55 21.31 1.88
N LEU A 364 5.25 20.15 1.91
CA LEU A 364 4.62 18.88 1.56
C LEU A 364 3.46 18.53 2.51
N PHE A 365 3.62 18.73 3.81
CA PHE A 365 2.57 18.40 4.78
C PHE A 365 1.41 19.41 4.76
N VAL A 366 1.64 20.67 4.35
CA VAL A 366 0.58 21.62 4.00
C VAL A 366 -0.20 21.13 2.76
N LEU A 367 0.49 20.64 1.73
CA LEU A 367 -0.15 20.04 0.56
C LEU A 367 -0.97 18.80 0.95
N ILE A 368 -0.45 17.93 1.80
CA ILE A 368 -1.17 16.76 2.34
C ILE A 368 -2.44 17.23 3.07
N ALA A 369 -2.37 18.25 3.93
CA ALA A 369 -3.53 18.81 4.62
C ALA A 369 -4.56 19.39 3.63
N ALA A 370 -4.11 20.07 2.57
CA ALA A 370 -4.99 20.58 1.51
C ALA A 370 -5.72 19.43 0.77
N VAL A 371 -5.01 18.35 0.42
CA VAL A 371 -5.63 17.17 -0.19
C VAL A 371 -6.59 16.47 0.78
N CYS A 372 -6.27 16.42 2.09
CA CYS A 372 -7.20 15.94 3.12
C CYS A 372 -8.47 16.78 3.18
N THR A 373 -8.36 18.11 3.05
CA THR A 373 -9.51 19.02 3.00
C THR A 373 -10.39 18.74 1.77
N LEU A 374 -9.80 18.55 0.61
CA LEU A 374 -10.53 18.17 -0.61
C LEU A 374 -11.25 16.83 -0.45
N LEU A 375 -10.57 15.84 0.13
CA LEU A 375 -11.15 14.52 0.40
C LEU A 375 -12.30 14.61 1.43
N PHE A 376 -12.15 15.45 2.45
CA PHE A 376 -13.24 15.70 3.41
C PHE A 376 -14.46 16.34 2.74
N GLY A 377 -14.25 17.39 1.94
CA GLY A 377 -15.32 18.02 1.16
C GLY A 377 -16.04 17.04 0.22
N LEU A 378 -15.26 16.18 -0.46
CA LEU A 378 -15.80 15.16 -1.34
C LEU A 378 -16.59 14.08 -0.57
N ALA A 379 -16.13 13.68 0.61
CA ALA A 379 -16.86 12.77 1.50
C ALA A 379 -18.21 13.37 1.95
N VAL A 380 -18.23 14.64 2.32
CA VAL A 380 -19.46 15.37 2.68
C VAL A 380 -20.43 15.41 1.50
N TRP A 381 -19.94 15.69 0.30
CA TRP A 381 -20.75 15.70 -0.91
C TRP A 381 -21.34 14.32 -1.21
N LEU A 382 -20.56 13.25 -1.08
CA LEU A 382 -21.03 11.87 -1.26
C LEU A 382 -22.10 11.49 -0.24
N ALA A 383 -21.92 11.85 1.04
CA ALA A 383 -22.86 11.57 2.12
C ALA A 383 -24.21 12.30 1.92
N ARG A 384 -24.19 13.55 1.45
CA ARG A 384 -25.42 14.30 1.14
C ARG A 384 -26.23 13.65 0.03
N ARG A 385 -25.57 13.12 -1.00
CA ARG A 385 -26.25 12.42 -2.09
C ARG A 385 -26.89 11.08 -1.69
N GLU A 386 -26.28 10.35 -0.74
CA GLU A 386 -26.89 9.14 -0.19
C GLU A 386 -28.21 9.46 0.54
N GLY A 387 -28.23 10.54 1.32
CA GLY A 387 -29.44 10.96 2.05
C GLY A 387 -30.59 11.47 1.19
N HIS A 388 -30.39 11.70 -0.11
CA HIS A 388 -31.46 12.09 -1.05
C HIS A 388 -31.99 10.90 -1.87
N GLN A 389 -31.35 9.71 -1.73
CA GLN A 389 -31.75 8.49 -2.44
C GLN A 389 -32.42 7.46 -1.52
N SER A 390 -32.34 7.66 -0.19
CA SER A 390 -33.06 6.93 0.85
C SER A 390 -34.36 7.62 1.19
#